data_6dd30d206c8580ddc7d6ccb754aa2da0
#
_entry.id   6dd30d206c8580ddc7d6ccb754aa2da0
#
_cell.length_a   1.000
_cell.length_b   1.000
_cell.length_c   1.000
_cell.angle_alpha   90.00
_cell.angle_beta   90.00
_cell.angle_gamma   90.00
#
_symmetry.space_group_name_H-M   'P 1'
#
loop_
_entity.id
_entity.type
_entity.pdbx_description
1 polymer ?
#
loop_
_entity_poly.entity_id
_entity_poly.type
_entity_poly.pdbx_seq_one_letter_code
_entity_poly.pdbx_strand_id
1 'polypeptide(L)'
;IVQDVFVCLWEKRVDFKTEETIKAFLYKAVKNSCLNTIRHQGVKDRYAEVALHEEELESFWDHILETELFELLLGVFNELPPACREVYRLSLEGKKHEEIAEILQITVNTVKKHKNNANHYMRERLKHILSLLVLCQFP
;
A
#
# COMPACT_ATOMS: atom_id res chain seq x y z
N ILE A 1 12.11 10.12 18.74
CA ILE A 1 11.63 9.43 17.52
C ILE A 1 10.18 9.80 17.22
N VAL A 2 9.20 9.45 18.07
CA VAL A 2 7.78 9.69 17.77
C VAL A 2 7.46 11.16 17.55
N GLN A 3 7.94 12.03 18.44
CA GLN A 3 7.74 13.48 18.32
C GLN A 3 8.36 14.05 17.04
N ASP A 4 9.54 13.60 16.66
CA ASP A 4 10.24 14.06 15.45
C ASP A 4 9.46 13.64 14.18
N VAL A 5 8.86 12.46 14.19
CA VAL A 5 8.00 11.98 13.09
C VAL A 5 6.75 12.84 12.96
N PHE A 6 6.13 13.23 14.08
CA PHE A 6 4.98 14.15 14.04
C PHE A 6 5.35 15.56 13.60
N VAL A 7 6.52 16.08 13.96
CA VAL A 7 7.02 17.36 13.44
C VAL A 7 7.20 17.27 11.92
N CYS A 8 7.82 16.20 11.42
CA CYS A 8 7.99 15.98 9.99
C CYS A 8 6.65 15.83 9.25
N LEU A 9 5.67 15.16 9.85
CA LEU A 9 4.31 15.09 9.33
C LEU A 9 3.68 16.48 9.23
N TRP A 10 3.83 17.30 10.27
CA TRP A 10 3.29 18.65 10.30
C TRP A 10 3.90 19.55 9.23
N GLU A 11 5.21 19.46 9.03
CA GLU A 11 5.90 20.21 7.97
C GLU A 11 5.42 19.83 6.56
N LYS A 12 5.16 18.53 6.35
CA LYS A 12 4.68 17.98 5.06
C LYS A 12 3.15 17.91 4.92
N ARG A 13 2.38 18.47 5.86
CA ARG A 13 0.91 18.32 5.91
C ARG A 13 0.16 18.70 4.63
N VAL A 14 0.72 19.58 3.83
CA VAL A 14 0.11 20.04 2.57
C VAL A 14 0.12 18.95 1.49
N ASP A 15 1.04 17.98 1.59
CA ASP A 15 1.22 16.90 0.62
C ASP A 15 0.24 15.74 0.85
N PHE A 16 -0.37 15.67 2.04
CA PHE A 16 -1.27 14.57 2.41
C PHE A 16 -2.72 14.93 2.13
N LYS A 17 -3.36 14.12 1.28
CA LYS A 17 -4.77 14.33 0.88
C LYS A 17 -5.73 13.33 1.53
N THR A 18 -5.24 12.22 2.04
CA THR A 18 -6.07 11.16 2.63
C THR A 18 -5.44 10.60 3.90
N GLU A 19 -6.27 9.99 4.75
CA GLU A 19 -5.84 9.34 6.00
C GLU A 19 -4.85 8.19 5.73
N GLU A 20 -5.08 7.43 4.66
CA GLU A 20 -4.24 6.30 4.28
C GLU A 20 -2.81 6.75 3.95
N THR A 21 -2.67 7.90 3.27
CA THR A 21 -1.37 8.46 2.94
C THR A 21 -0.62 8.94 4.18
N ILE A 22 -1.34 9.45 5.17
CA ILE A 22 -0.77 9.82 6.47
C ILE A 22 -0.28 8.58 7.21
N LYS A 23 -1.09 7.52 7.26
CA LYS A 23 -0.72 6.24 7.88
C LYS A 23 0.55 5.66 7.25
N ALA A 24 0.59 5.52 5.93
CA ALA A 24 1.75 5.01 5.21
C ALA A 24 3.02 5.83 5.49
N PHE A 25 2.91 7.16 5.52
CA PHE A 25 4.01 8.04 5.89
C PHE A 25 4.48 7.80 7.32
N LEU A 26 3.56 7.74 8.29
CA LEU A 26 3.89 7.54 9.70
C LEU A 26 4.62 6.23 9.94
N TYR A 27 4.10 5.11 9.40
CA TYR A 27 4.75 3.80 9.52
C TYR A 27 6.18 3.83 8.98
N LYS A 28 6.36 4.41 7.79
CA LYS A 28 7.68 4.48 7.17
C LYS A 28 8.63 5.41 7.92
N ALA A 29 8.17 6.57 8.35
CA ALA A 29 9.00 7.51 9.10
C ALA A 29 9.44 6.93 10.44
N VAL A 30 8.56 6.22 11.16
CA VAL A 30 8.90 5.52 12.41
C VAL A 30 9.90 4.39 12.14
N LYS A 31 9.65 3.52 11.12
CA LYS A 31 10.59 2.46 10.70
C LYS A 31 11.99 3.03 10.48
N ASN A 32 12.10 4.05 9.62
CA ASN A 32 13.39 4.66 9.28
C ASN A 32 14.07 5.29 10.51
N SER A 33 13.32 5.96 11.36
CA SER A 33 13.85 6.55 12.59
C SER A 33 14.37 5.49 13.56
N CYS A 34 13.65 4.38 13.72
CA CYS A 34 14.08 3.27 14.56
C CYS A 34 15.34 2.61 14.01
N LEU A 35 15.38 2.30 12.70
CA LEU A 35 16.55 1.71 12.05
C LEU A 35 17.77 2.62 12.16
N ASN A 36 17.62 3.93 11.95
CA ASN A 36 18.71 4.89 12.11
C ASN A 36 19.20 4.94 13.55
N THR A 37 18.32 4.90 14.54
CA THR A 37 18.70 4.87 15.95
C THR A 37 19.51 3.62 16.28
N ILE A 38 19.10 2.45 15.80
CA ILE A 38 19.80 1.18 15.99
C ILE A 38 21.17 1.23 15.33
N ARG A 39 21.27 1.72 14.08
CA ARG A 39 22.55 1.90 13.37
C ARG A 39 23.49 2.82 14.12
N HIS A 40 23.01 3.93 14.65
CA HIS A 40 23.84 4.86 15.43
C HIS A 40 24.26 4.29 16.79
N GLN A 41 23.44 3.48 17.44
CA GLN A 41 23.80 2.78 18.68
C GLN A 41 24.76 1.61 18.43
N GLY A 42 24.59 0.90 17.32
CA GLY A 42 25.41 -0.27 16.93
C GLY A 42 26.87 0.08 16.56
N VAL A 43 27.14 1.34 16.21
CA VAL A 43 28.53 1.80 15.95
C VAL A 43 29.41 1.75 17.21
N LYS A 44 28.83 1.62 18.39
CA LYS A 44 29.60 1.60 19.65
C LYS A 44 29.92 0.21 20.18
N ASP A 45 29.09 -0.81 19.96
CA ASP A 45 29.40 -2.17 20.43
C ASP A 45 28.56 -3.24 19.68
N ARG A 46 29.21 -4.21 19.01
CA ARG A 46 28.67 -5.47 18.47
C ARG A 46 28.00 -5.47 17.08
N TYR A 47 28.80 -5.57 16.06
CA TYR A 47 28.36 -5.69 14.65
C TYR A 47 27.49 -6.92 14.31
N ALA A 48 27.60 -8.05 14.99
CA ALA A 48 26.90 -9.29 14.63
C ALA A 48 25.46 -9.38 15.20
N GLU A 49 25.24 -8.90 16.41
CA GLU A 49 23.93 -8.97 17.10
C GLU A 49 22.96 -7.91 16.59
N VAL A 50 23.49 -6.77 16.14
CA VAL A 50 22.72 -5.67 15.56
C VAL A 50 22.21 -6.02 14.16
N ALA A 51 23.00 -6.73 13.35
CA ALA A 51 22.57 -7.16 12.02
C ALA A 51 21.38 -8.13 12.06
N LEU A 52 21.37 -9.07 13.00
CA LEU A 52 20.23 -9.98 13.19
C LEU A 52 18.97 -9.25 13.65
N HIS A 53 19.10 -8.27 14.53
CA HIS A 53 17.96 -7.45 14.98
C HIS A 53 17.47 -6.48 13.90
N GLU A 54 18.33 -6.00 13.02
CA GLU A 54 17.93 -5.19 11.87
C GLU A 54 17.10 -6.02 10.89
N GLU A 55 17.49 -7.26 10.58
CA GLU A 55 16.75 -8.15 9.70
C GLU A 55 15.37 -8.53 10.25
N GLU A 56 15.28 -8.86 11.55
CA GLU A 56 14.00 -9.15 12.22
C GLU A 56 13.06 -7.92 12.24
N LEU A 57 13.59 -6.73 12.53
CA LEU A 57 12.83 -5.49 12.52
C LEU A 57 12.39 -5.13 11.09
N GLU A 58 13.23 -5.35 10.09
CA GLU A 58 12.90 -5.08 8.71
C GLU A 58 11.78 -6.00 8.23
N SER A 59 11.87 -7.30 8.52
CA SER A 59 10.81 -8.28 8.24
C SER A 59 9.50 -7.94 8.95
N PHE A 60 9.53 -7.52 10.21
CA PHE A 60 8.35 -7.11 10.97
C PHE A 60 7.65 -5.88 10.34
N TRP A 61 8.44 -4.86 9.97
CA TRP A 61 7.89 -3.66 9.34
C TRP A 61 7.35 -3.91 7.93
N ASP A 62 7.99 -4.79 7.17
CA ASP A 62 7.52 -5.18 5.85
C ASP A 62 6.18 -5.92 5.95
N HIS A 63 6.01 -6.78 6.94
CA HIS A 63 4.73 -7.46 7.19
C HIS A 63 3.62 -6.49 7.60
N ILE A 64 3.90 -5.49 8.45
CA ILE A 64 2.93 -4.45 8.79
C ILE A 64 2.53 -3.63 7.55
N LEU A 65 3.51 -3.21 6.75
CA LEU A 65 3.26 -2.44 5.53
C LEU A 65 2.46 -3.25 4.51
N GLU A 66 2.75 -4.54 4.37
CA GLU A 66 2.01 -5.45 3.50
C GLU A 66 0.55 -5.57 3.95
N THR A 67 0.32 -5.74 5.25
CA THR A 67 -1.03 -5.82 5.83
C THR A 67 -1.81 -4.52 5.60
N GLU A 68 -1.23 -3.38 5.91
CA GLU A 68 -1.86 -2.07 5.71
C GLU A 68 -2.14 -1.79 4.23
N LEU A 69 -1.21 -2.17 3.34
CA LEU A 69 -1.41 -2.06 1.89
C LEU A 69 -2.56 -2.96 1.41
N PHE A 70 -2.65 -4.17 1.93
CA PHE A 70 -3.71 -5.11 1.59
C PHE A 70 -5.09 -4.58 2.03
N GLU A 71 -5.21 -4.08 3.26
CA GLU A 71 -6.44 -3.45 3.77
C GLU A 71 -6.86 -2.25 2.91
N LEU A 72 -5.90 -1.45 2.50
CA LEU A 72 -6.13 -0.33 1.60
C LEU A 72 -6.66 -0.77 0.23
N LEU A 73 -6.03 -1.78 -0.37
CA LEU A 73 -6.47 -2.35 -1.66
C LEU A 73 -7.87 -2.93 -1.56
N LEU A 74 -8.18 -3.65 -0.47
CA LEU A 74 -9.52 -4.14 -0.17
C LEU A 74 -10.52 -3.00 -0.03
N GLY A 75 -10.16 -1.92 0.67
CA GLY A 75 -11.00 -0.74 0.80
C GLY A 75 -11.39 -0.17 -0.56
N VAL A 76 -10.40 0.10 -1.42
CA VAL A 76 -10.65 0.63 -2.77
C VAL A 76 -11.43 -0.36 -3.64
N PHE A 77 -11.16 -1.66 -3.53
CA PHE A 77 -11.91 -2.69 -4.22
C PHE A 77 -13.39 -2.70 -3.82
N ASN A 78 -13.67 -2.53 -2.53
CA ASN A 78 -15.04 -2.49 -2.00
C ASN A 78 -15.81 -1.21 -2.39
N GLU A 79 -15.13 -0.15 -2.77
CA GLU A 79 -15.74 1.07 -3.33
C GLU A 79 -16.25 0.88 -4.77
N LEU A 80 -15.79 -0.16 -5.48
CA LEU A 80 -16.22 -0.41 -6.85
C LEU A 80 -17.73 -0.67 -6.93
N PRO A 81 -18.40 -0.22 -8.00
CA PRO A 81 -19.79 -0.61 -8.29
C PRO A 81 -19.92 -2.15 -8.32
N PRO A 82 -21.04 -2.71 -7.81
CA PRO A 82 -21.18 -4.17 -7.65
C PRO A 82 -20.88 -4.98 -8.91
N ALA A 83 -21.35 -4.54 -10.08
CA ALA A 83 -21.10 -5.22 -11.34
C ALA A 83 -19.60 -5.19 -11.75
N CYS A 84 -18.92 -4.06 -11.53
CA CYS A 84 -17.48 -3.95 -11.81
C CYS A 84 -16.67 -4.80 -10.83
N ARG A 85 -17.06 -4.82 -9.56
CA ARG A 85 -16.42 -5.61 -8.50
C ARG A 85 -16.49 -7.10 -8.81
N GLU A 86 -17.66 -7.59 -9.20
CA GLU A 86 -17.87 -9.01 -9.49
C GLU A 86 -17.07 -9.46 -10.73
N VAL A 87 -17.09 -8.68 -11.80
CA VAL A 87 -16.26 -8.91 -12.98
C VAL A 87 -14.78 -8.93 -12.62
N TYR A 88 -14.34 -7.98 -11.79
CA TYR A 88 -12.94 -7.87 -11.39
C TYR A 88 -12.50 -9.04 -10.50
N ARG A 89 -13.37 -9.46 -9.56
CA ARG A 89 -13.15 -10.63 -8.69
C ARG A 89 -12.93 -11.90 -9.52
N LEU A 90 -13.85 -12.20 -10.44
CA LEU A 90 -13.72 -13.37 -11.32
C LEU A 90 -12.47 -13.31 -12.21
N SER A 91 -12.09 -12.11 -12.63
CA SER A 91 -10.85 -11.91 -13.38
C SER A 91 -9.59 -12.19 -12.55
N LEU A 92 -9.59 -11.84 -11.26
CA LEU A 92 -8.50 -12.17 -10.34
C LEU A 92 -8.40 -13.67 -10.06
N GLU A 93 -9.51 -14.40 -10.12
CA GLU A 93 -9.55 -15.85 -10.03
C GLU A 93 -9.03 -16.56 -11.32
N GLY A 94 -8.60 -15.79 -12.32
CA GLY A 94 -8.06 -16.30 -13.55
C GLY A 94 -9.10 -16.68 -14.63
N LYS A 95 -10.38 -16.34 -14.44
CA LYS A 95 -11.44 -16.58 -15.42
C LYS A 95 -11.22 -15.74 -16.69
N LYS A 96 -11.49 -16.33 -17.86
CA LYS A 96 -11.47 -15.63 -19.14
C LYS A 96 -12.72 -14.79 -19.31
N HIS A 97 -12.67 -13.80 -20.20
CA HIS A 97 -13.81 -12.89 -20.44
C HIS A 97 -15.09 -13.63 -20.89
N GLU A 98 -14.94 -14.69 -21.66
CA GLU A 98 -16.03 -15.54 -22.13
C GLU A 98 -16.68 -16.29 -20.97
N GLU A 99 -15.89 -16.86 -20.07
CA GLU A 99 -16.37 -17.55 -18.87
C GLU A 99 -17.09 -16.61 -17.92
N ILE A 100 -16.54 -15.39 -17.73
CA ILE A 100 -17.18 -14.35 -16.90
C ILE A 100 -18.51 -13.92 -17.50
N ALA A 101 -18.57 -13.77 -18.84
CA ALA A 101 -19.79 -13.41 -19.55
C ALA A 101 -20.89 -14.44 -19.34
N GLU A 102 -20.56 -15.74 -19.40
CA GLU A 102 -21.48 -16.85 -19.15
C GLU A 102 -21.95 -16.88 -17.69
N ILE A 103 -21.03 -16.76 -16.72
CA ILE A 103 -21.36 -16.79 -15.29
C ILE A 103 -22.31 -15.66 -14.92
N LEU A 104 -22.04 -14.45 -15.42
CA LEU A 104 -22.81 -13.24 -15.08
C LEU A 104 -23.98 -12.97 -16.03
N GLN A 105 -24.16 -13.80 -17.06
CA GLN A 105 -25.21 -13.66 -18.11
C GLN A 105 -25.18 -12.27 -18.77
N ILE A 106 -23.97 -11.78 -19.10
CA ILE A 106 -23.74 -10.52 -19.78
C ILE A 106 -22.86 -10.75 -21.04
N THR A 107 -22.75 -9.75 -21.89
CA THR A 107 -21.91 -9.85 -23.08
C THR A 107 -20.43 -9.71 -22.75
N VAL A 108 -19.54 -10.31 -23.54
CA VAL A 108 -18.08 -10.16 -23.42
C VAL A 108 -17.67 -8.69 -23.49
N ASN A 109 -18.34 -7.89 -24.30
CA ASN A 109 -18.07 -6.44 -24.37
C ASN A 109 -18.42 -5.74 -23.06
N THR A 110 -19.50 -6.13 -22.39
CA THR A 110 -19.88 -5.63 -21.07
C THR A 110 -18.84 -6.01 -20.01
N VAL A 111 -18.33 -7.26 -20.04
CA VAL A 111 -17.23 -7.70 -19.18
C VAL A 111 -15.99 -6.82 -19.36
N LYS A 112 -15.57 -6.58 -20.61
CA LYS A 112 -14.42 -5.71 -20.92
C LYS A 112 -14.64 -4.29 -20.41
N LYS A 113 -15.84 -3.73 -20.58
CA LYS A 113 -16.20 -2.40 -20.10
C LYS A 113 -16.11 -2.30 -18.57
N HIS A 114 -16.70 -3.25 -17.85
CA HIS A 114 -16.65 -3.28 -16.39
C HIS A 114 -15.23 -3.46 -15.86
N LYS A 115 -14.43 -4.32 -16.51
CA LYS A 115 -13.01 -4.50 -16.16
C LYS A 115 -12.19 -3.23 -16.36
N ASN A 116 -12.37 -2.54 -17.48
CA ASN A 116 -11.68 -1.28 -17.77
C ASN A 116 -12.08 -0.19 -16.78
N ASN A 117 -13.36 -0.08 -16.45
CA ASN A 117 -13.84 0.89 -15.47
C ASN A 117 -13.25 0.59 -14.08
N ALA A 118 -13.22 -0.67 -13.65
CA ALA A 118 -12.60 -1.07 -12.40
C ALA A 118 -11.11 -0.74 -12.38
N ASN A 119 -10.37 -1.08 -13.43
CA ASN A 119 -8.94 -0.76 -13.54
C ASN A 119 -8.68 0.74 -13.48
N HIS A 120 -9.49 1.54 -14.17
CA HIS A 120 -9.36 3.00 -14.15
C HIS A 120 -9.62 3.55 -12.75
N TYR A 121 -10.70 3.12 -12.11
CA TYR A 121 -11.04 3.53 -10.74
C TYR A 121 -9.93 3.18 -9.75
N MET A 122 -9.49 1.92 -9.74
CA MET A 122 -8.40 1.46 -8.87
C MET A 122 -7.12 2.26 -9.07
N ARG A 123 -6.75 2.50 -10.34
CA ARG A 123 -5.55 3.27 -10.68
C ARG A 123 -5.61 4.70 -10.16
N GLU A 124 -6.73 5.39 -10.37
CA GLU A 124 -6.88 6.78 -9.91
C GLU A 124 -6.87 6.87 -8.37
N ARG A 125 -7.52 5.94 -7.69
CA ARG A 125 -7.52 5.90 -6.21
C ARG A 125 -6.14 5.59 -5.64
N LEU A 126 -5.40 4.67 -6.26
CA LEU A 126 -4.08 4.23 -5.78
C LEU A 126 -2.94 5.14 -6.23
N LYS A 127 -3.13 5.96 -7.26
CA LYS A 127 -2.10 6.84 -7.83
C LYS A 127 -1.46 7.77 -6.79
N HIS A 128 -2.27 8.38 -5.93
CA HIS A 128 -1.78 9.27 -4.87
C HIS A 128 -0.99 8.52 -3.80
N ILE A 129 -1.38 7.29 -3.51
CA ILE A 129 -0.72 6.44 -2.51
C ILE A 129 0.64 5.99 -3.02
N LEU A 130 0.73 5.53 -4.27
CA LEU A 130 1.98 5.14 -4.91
C LEU A 130 2.95 6.31 -5.04
N SER A 131 2.48 7.51 -5.39
CA SER A 131 3.34 8.69 -5.48
C SER A 131 3.95 9.07 -4.14
N LEU A 132 3.19 8.94 -3.04
CA LEU A 132 3.69 9.20 -1.70
C LEU A 132 4.66 8.13 -1.20
N LEU A 133 4.42 6.86 -1.53
CA LEU A 133 5.37 5.79 -1.23
C LEU A 133 6.71 6.02 -1.94
N VAL A 134 6.69 6.50 -3.18
CA VAL A 134 7.92 6.85 -3.94
C VAL A 134 8.60 8.06 -3.33
N LEU A 135 7.87 9.13 -2.99
CA LEU A 135 8.43 10.33 -2.33
C LEU A 135 9.06 10.00 -0.97
N CYS A 136 8.54 9.00 -0.27
CA CYS A 136 9.13 8.53 0.98
C CYS A 136 10.36 7.62 0.79
N GLN A 137 10.69 7.17 -0.42
CA GLN A 137 11.90 6.35 -0.68
C GLN A 137 13.16 7.16 -0.87
N PHE A 138 13.05 8.45 -1.19
CA PHE A 138 14.20 9.34 -1.27
C PHE A 138 14.33 10.12 0.04
N PRO A 139 15.52 10.02 0.70
CA PRO A 139 15.81 10.82 1.88
C PRO A 139 15.95 12.30 1.52
#